data_650e09692c2cbb4cee945d1c035c21e7
#
_entry.id   650e09692c2cbb4cee945d1c035c21e7
#
_cell.length_a   1.000
_cell.length_b   1.000
_cell.length_c   1.000
_cell.angle_alpha   90.00
_cell.angle_beta   90.00
_cell.angle_gamma   90.00
#
_symmetry.space_group_name_H-M   'P 1'
#
loop_
_entity.id
_entity.type
_entity.pdbx_description
1 polymer ?
#
loop_
_entity_poly.entity_id
_entity_poly.type
_entity_poly.pdbx_seq_one_letter_code
_entity_poly.pdbx_strand_id
1 'polypeptide(L)'
;MARYRRNFIAGGTFFFTVKLADPKSRLLVENIGLLRAAYMDVQKQYPFETVAVCVLPNHIHAIWTLPPDDADYSLRWRLIKTKFSAYFP
;
A
#
# COMPACT_ATOMS: atom_id res chain seq x y z
N MET A 1 -9.69 -4.02 3.04
CA MET A 1 -8.89 -5.24 3.18
C MET A 1 -8.14 -5.54 1.91
N ALA A 2 -6.89 -5.90 2.02
CA ALA A 2 -6.09 -6.19 0.84
C ALA A 2 -6.51 -7.52 0.22
N ARG A 3 -6.62 -7.53 -1.10
CA ARG A 3 -6.85 -8.76 -1.85
C ARG A 3 -5.77 -8.87 -2.91
N TYR A 4 -4.91 -9.86 -2.76
CA TYR A 4 -3.84 -10.13 -3.69
C TYR A 4 -3.46 -11.61 -3.61
N ARG A 5 -2.91 -12.10 -4.69
CA ARG A 5 -2.45 -13.48 -4.73
C ARG A 5 -1.14 -13.59 -3.97
N ARG A 6 -1.04 -14.60 -3.10
CA ARG A 6 0.19 -14.85 -2.37
C ARG A 6 1.20 -15.54 -3.28
N ASN A 7 1.95 -14.73 -3.98
CA ASN A 7 3.00 -15.19 -4.87
C ASN A 7 4.33 -14.66 -4.34
N PHE A 8 5.17 -15.55 -3.83
CA PHE A 8 6.40 -15.18 -3.15
C PHE A 8 7.61 -15.20 -4.07
N ILE A 9 7.47 -14.63 -5.26
CA ILE A 9 8.59 -14.50 -6.19
C ILE A 9 9.44 -13.31 -5.77
N ALA A 10 10.66 -13.57 -5.27
CA ALA A 10 11.59 -12.51 -4.88
C ALA A 10 11.92 -11.64 -6.09
N GLY A 11 11.90 -10.32 -5.88
CA GLY A 11 12.14 -9.34 -6.94
C GLY A 11 11.01 -9.24 -7.96
N GLY A 12 9.87 -9.88 -7.69
CA GLY A 12 8.74 -9.90 -8.58
C GLY A 12 7.99 -8.58 -8.64
N THR A 13 7.17 -8.44 -9.69
CA THR A 13 6.24 -7.32 -9.85
C THR A 13 4.84 -7.81 -9.48
N PHE A 14 4.16 -7.06 -8.61
CA PHE A 14 2.89 -7.47 -8.03
C PHE A 14 1.84 -6.39 -8.23
N PHE A 15 0.60 -6.83 -8.48
CA PHE A 15 -0.56 -5.96 -8.56
C PHE A 15 -1.40 -6.12 -7.28
N PHE A 16 -1.79 -4.99 -6.69
CA PHE A 16 -2.56 -4.97 -5.44
C PHE A 16 -3.84 -4.18 -5.58
N THR A 17 -4.87 -4.65 -4.87
CA THR A 17 -6.06 -3.87 -4.59
C THR A 17 -6.26 -3.87 -3.08
N VAL A 18 -6.25 -2.68 -2.49
CA VAL A 18 -6.41 -2.50 -1.04
C VAL A 18 -7.66 -1.67 -0.81
N LYS A 19 -8.64 -2.24 -0.11
CA LYS A 19 -9.95 -1.61 0.09
C LYS A 19 -10.18 -1.27 1.55
N LEU A 20 -10.86 -0.14 1.80
CA LEU A 20 -11.40 0.16 3.11
C LEU A 20 -12.65 -0.68 3.35
N ALA A 21 -12.95 -0.92 4.64
CA ALA A 21 -14.11 -1.71 5.02
C ALA A 21 -15.43 -1.04 4.61
N ASP A 22 -15.49 0.30 4.72
CA ASP A 22 -16.68 1.07 4.35
C ASP A 22 -16.58 1.48 2.88
N PRO A 23 -17.45 0.94 2.01
CA PRO A 23 -17.42 1.27 0.58
C PRO A 23 -17.81 2.72 0.29
N LYS A 24 -18.42 3.42 1.23
CA LYS A 24 -18.83 4.83 1.08
C LYS A 24 -17.77 5.79 1.60
N SER A 25 -16.69 5.28 2.19
CA SER A 25 -15.66 6.11 2.77
C SER A 25 -14.92 6.90 1.69
N ARG A 26 -14.56 8.14 2.03
CA ARG A 26 -13.71 9.00 1.22
C ARG A 26 -12.39 9.30 1.92
N LEU A 27 -12.08 8.49 2.92
CA LEU A 27 -10.96 8.71 3.83
C LEU A 27 -9.63 8.88 3.09
N LEU A 28 -9.40 8.08 2.06
CA LEU A 28 -8.12 8.07 1.35
C LEU A 28 -7.87 9.37 0.60
N VAL A 29 -8.86 9.86 -0.14
CA VAL A 29 -8.68 11.09 -0.92
C VAL A 29 -8.77 12.33 -0.05
N GLU A 30 -9.60 12.31 0.99
CA GLU A 30 -9.71 13.43 1.94
C GLU A 30 -8.47 13.59 2.80
N ASN A 31 -7.67 12.54 2.94
CA ASN A 31 -6.44 12.54 3.71
C ASN A 31 -5.25 12.09 2.87
N ILE A 32 -5.24 12.48 1.60
CA ILE A 32 -4.24 12.02 0.64
C ILE A 32 -2.81 12.39 1.05
N GLY A 33 -2.62 13.53 1.69
CA GLY A 33 -1.31 13.95 2.18
C GLY A 33 -0.78 13.01 3.26
N LEU A 34 -1.65 12.60 4.19
CA LEU A 34 -1.28 11.66 5.25
C LEU A 34 -0.99 10.27 4.69
N LEU A 35 -1.79 9.84 3.72
CA LEU A 35 -1.56 8.56 3.04
C LEU A 35 -0.22 8.56 2.32
N ARG A 36 0.07 9.64 1.61
CA ARG A 36 1.35 9.79 0.91
C ARG A 36 2.52 9.76 1.87
N ALA A 37 2.40 10.45 3.00
CA ALA A 37 3.45 10.47 4.02
C ALA A 37 3.70 9.07 4.59
N ALA A 38 2.65 8.32 4.91
CA ALA A 38 2.78 6.95 5.41
C ALA A 38 3.43 6.04 4.37
N TYR A 39 3.00 6.16 3.12
CA TYR A 39 3.51 5.38 1.99
C TYR A 39 5.00 5.63 1.78
N MET A 40 5.40 6.90 1.71
CA MET A 40 6.79 7.27 1.47
C MET A 40 7.70 6.88 2.62
N ASP A 41 7.21 6.97 3.85
CA ASP A 41 7.97 6.58 5.04
C ASP A 41 8.29 5.09 5.02
N VAL A 42 7.31 4.26 4.68
CA VAL A 42 7.51 2.81 4.56
C VAL A 42 8.44 2.47 3.40
N GLN A 43 8.27 3.15 2.26
CA GLN A 43 9.11 2.94 1.07
C GLN A 43 10.58 3.28 1.37
N LYS A 44 10.81 4.29 2.19
CA LYS A 44 12.15 4.68 2.60
C LYS A 44 12.80 3.63 3.51
N GLN A 45 12.01 3.05 4.41
CA GLN A 45 12.47 2.06 5.38
C GLN A 45 12.58 0.65 4.78
N TYR A 46 11.62 0.29 3.93
CA TYR A 46 11.56 -1.01 3.23
C TYR A 46 11.38 -0.75 1.74
N PRO A 47 12.47 -0.50 1.01
CA PRO A 47 12.38 -0.04 -0.38
C PRO A 47 11.59 -0.97 -1.30
N PHE A 48 10.86 -0.35 -2.20
CA PHE A 48 10.19 -1.01 -3.33
C PHE A 48 9.97 0.03 -4.41
N GLU A 49 9.89 -0.43 -5.65
CA GLU A 49 9.61 0.46 -6.78
C GLU A 49 8.10 0.55 -6.99
N THR A 50 7.58 1.76 -7.07
CA THR A 50 6.20 2.01 -7.49
C THR A 50 6.17 2.13 -8.99
N VAL A 51 5.61 1.11 -9.67
CA VAL A 51 5.42 1.16 -11.11
C VAL A 51 4.22 2.04 -11.43
N ALA A 52 3.14 1.86 -10.67
CA ALA A 52 1.93 2.69 -10.81
C ALA A 52 1.13 2.64 -9.51
N VAL A 53 0.42 3.71 -9.22
CA VAL A 53 -0.50 3.75 -8.09
C VAL A 53 -1.68 4.65 -8.44
N CYS A 54 -2.88 4.20 -8.09
CA CYS A 54 -4.10 4.96 -8.28
C CYS A 54 -4.88 4.92 -6.98
N VAL A 55 -5.15 6.10 -6.41
CA VAL A 55 -5.89 6.22 -5.16
C VAL A 55 -7.31 6.66 -5.47
N LEU A 56 -8.26 5.84 -5.05
CA LEU A 56 -9.69 6.17 -5.12
C LEU A 56 -10.19 6.46 -3.70
N PRO A 57 -11.39 7.03 -3.54
CA PRO A 57 -11.84 7.44 -2.21
C PRO A 57 -11.77 6.32 -1.16
N ASN A 58 -12.07 5.09 -1.53
CA ASN A 58 -12.20 3.96 -0.62
C ASN A 58 -11.28 2.80 -0.92
N HIS A 59 -10.40 2.91 -1.94
CA HIS A 59 -9.46 1.84 -2.25
C HIS A 59 -8.27 2.34 -3.06
N ILE A 60 -7.24 1.51 -3.12
CA ILE A 60 -5.99 1.80 -3.83
C ILE A 60 -5.70 0.65 -4.78
N HIS A 61 -5.31 0.98 -6.01
CA HIS A 61 -4.68 0.03 -6.92
C HIS A 61 -3.21 0.39 -7.03
N ALA A 62 -2.35 -0.59 -6.92
CA ALA A 62 -0.90 -0.36 -7.00
C ALA A 62 -0.20 -1.49 -7.72
N ILE A 63 0.88 -1.16 -8.40
CA ILE A 63 1.80 -2.12 -9.00
C ILE A 63 3.19 -1.80 -8.46
N TRP A 64 3.79 -2.79 -7.80
CA TRP A 64 5.11 -2.65 -7.20
C TRP A 64 6.08 -3.69 -7.73
N THR A 65 7.34 -3.30 -7.82
CA THR A 65 8.44 -4.24 -8.00
C THR A 65 9.27 -4.23 -6.73
N LEU A 66 9.47 -5.42 -6.14
CA LEU A 66 10.24 -5.57 -4.91
C LEU A 66 11.73 -5.77 -5.22
N PRO A 67 12.61 -5.52 -4.23
CA PRO A 67 14.04 -5.76 -4.39
C PRO A 67 14.33 -7.22 -4.75
N PRO A 68 15.49 -7.51 -5.38
CA PRO A 68 15.78 -8.84 -5.94
C PRO A 68 15.65 -10.01 -4.97
N ASP A 69 15.94 -9.79 -3.68
CA ASP A 69 15.91 -10.87 -2.69
C ASP A 69 14.70 -10.77 -1.77
N ASP A 70 13.66 -10.04 -2.17
CA ASP A 70 12.55 -9.72 -1.30
C ASP A 70 11.21 -10.04 -1.98
N ALA A 71 10.29 -10.60 -1.21
CA ALA A 71 8.91 -10.85 -1.64
C ALA A 71 7.92 -10.43 -0.56
N ASP A 72 8.36 -9.63 0.43
CA ASP A 72 7.52 -9.33 1.59
C ASP A 72 6.66 -8.08 1.37
N TYR A 73 5.72 -8.17 0.42
CA TYR A 73 4.76 -7.11 0.19
C TYR A 73 3.77 -6.97 1.34
N SER A 74 3.48 -8.05 2.06
CA SER A 74 2.53 -8.04 3.17
C SER A 74 3.01 -7.15 4.33
N LEU A 75 4.30 -7.20 4.65
CA LEU A 75 4.90 -6.34 5.67
C LEU A 75 4.72 -4.87 5.30
N ARG A 76 5.03 -4.53 4.05
CA ARG A 76 4.96 -3.15 3.56
C ARG A 76 3.54 -2.61 3.64
N TRP A 77 2.55 -3.34 3.14
CA TRP A 77 1.16 -2.92 3.23
C TRP A 77 0.68 -2.80 4.67
N ARG A 78 1.06 -3.74 5.52
CA ARG A 78 0.71 -3.69 6.93
C ARG A 78 1.23 -2.42 7.61
N LEU A 79 2.49 -2.06 7.33
CA LEU A 79 3.10 -0.87 7.90
C LEU A 79 2.47 0.42 7.36
N ILE A 80 2.15 0.46 6.06
CA ILE A 80 1.44 1.61 5.48
C ILE A 80 0.10 1.80 6.16
N LYS A 81 -0.67 0.72 6.32
CA LYS A 81 -1.97 0.78 6.98
C LYS A 81 -1.86 1.22 8.43
N THR A 82 -0.89 0.68 9.16
CA THR A 82 -0.66 1.02 10.56
C THR A 82 -0.28 2.50 10.72
N LYS A 83 0.64 3.00 9.90
CA LYS A 83 1.05 4.41 9.97
C LYS A 83 -0.09 5.34 9.60
N PHE A 84 -0.85 5.01 8.56
CA PHE A 84 -1.98 5.83 8.14
C PHE A 84 -3.05 5.86 9.23
N SER A 85 -3.39 4.69 9.80
CA SER A 85 -4.40 4.59 10.86
C SER A 85 -4.00 5.34 12.12
N ALA A 86 -2.72 5.51 12.39
CA ALA A 86 -2.23 6.23 13.56
C ALA A 86 -2.59 7.71 13.56
N TYR A 87 -2.95 8.29 12.40
CA TYR A 87 -3.38 9.69 12.31
C TYR A 87 -4.82 9.90 12.77
N PHE A 88 -5.55 8.83 13.01
CA PHE A 88 -6.97 8.89 13.35
C PHE A 88 -7.22 8.27 14.71
N PRO A 89 -8.13 8.84 15.52
CA PRO A 89 -8.49 8.27 16.81
C PRO A 89 -9.24 6.94 16.69
#